data_c2a398710c09d491db3d0267d9d0dba6
#
_entry.id   c2a398710c09d491db3d0267d9d0dba6
#
_cell.length_a   1.000
_cell.length_b   1.000
_cell.length_c   1.000
_cell.angle_alpha   90.00
_cell.angle_beta   90.00
_cell.angle_gamma   90.00
#
_symmetry.space_group_name_H-M   'P 1'
#
loop_
_entity.id
_entity.type
_entity.pdbx_description
1 polymer ?
#
loop_
_entity_poly.entity_id
_entity_poly.type
_entity_poly.pdbx_seq_one_letter_code
_entity_poly.pdbx_strand_id
1 'polypeptide(L)'
;FMVASPEAEEVVQFMLREMANPTAALDSIYRRVFAPTHERICRIWEQVTGESADSERTRLTVFTLIGQVLYFRIGREVVIRRLGWETIGNDEAAKVLDVASENLKAIVVARRGRKEP
;
A
#
# COMPACT_ATOMS: atom_id res chain seq x y z
N PHE A 1 -3.86 9.36 -6.48
CA PHE A 1 -3.41 10.38 -5.53
C PHE A 1 -2.03 10.07 -4.97
N MET A 2 -1.85 8.95 -4.29
CA MET A 2 -0.59 8.62 -3.61
C MET A 2 0.62 8.51 -4.54
N VAL A 3 0.42 8.07 -5.79
CA VAL A 3 1.53 7.84 -6.72
C VAL A 3 1.96 9.14 -7.42
N ALA A 4 1.02 9.98 -7.85
CA ALA A 4 1.30 11.12 -8.72
C ALA A 4 1.04 12.51 -8.12
N SER A 5 0.26 12.61 -7.03
CA SER A 5 -0.15 13.91 -6.49
C SER A 5 1.00 14.67 -5.82
N PRO A 6 1.28 15.92 -6.23
CA PRO A 6 2.29 16.75 -5.54
C PRO A 6 1.91 17.05 -4.08
N GLU A 7 0.62 17.13 -3.77
CA GLU A 7 0.13 17.41 -2.42
C GLU A 7 0.43 16.28 -1.45
N ALA A 8 0.55 15.05 -1.95
CA ALA A 8 0.89 13.89 -1.13
C ALA A 8 2.35 13.91 -0.67
N GLU A 9 3.23 14.67 -1.34
CA GLU A 9 4.67 14.66 -1.05
C GLU A 9 4.98 15.07 0.38
N GLU A 10 4.43 16.17 0.85
CA GLU A 10 4.66 16.65 2.20
C GLU A 10 4.12 15.70 3.26
N VAL A 11 2.93 15.13 3.00
CA VAL A 11 2.33 14.15 3.89
C VAL A 11 3.19 12.91 3.99
N VAL A 12 3.65 12.39 2.86
CA VAL A 12 4.51 11.20 2.83
C VAL A 12 5.84 11.46 3.52
N GLN A 13 6.46 12.63 3.28
CA GLN A 13 7.71 12.99 3.94
C GLN A 13 7.55 13.05 5.47
N PHE A 14 6.46 13.64 5.93
CA PHE A 14 6.14 13.66 7.36
C PHE A 14 5.99 12.25 7.92
N MET A 15 5.23 11.39 7.22
CA MET A 15 5.03 10.00 7.65
C MET A 15 6.34 9.23 7.70
N LEU A 16 7.20 9.40 6.70
CA LEU A 16 8.49 8.71 6.67
C LEU A 16 9.38 9.15 7.84
N ARG A 17 9.38 10.45 8.18
CA ARG A 17 10.15 10.93 9.33
C ARG A 17 9.63 10.33 10.63
N GLU A 18 8.31 10.29 10.80
CA GLU A 18 7.70 9.70 12.00
C GLU A 18 7.96 8.20 12.11
N MET A 19 7.97 7.48 10.99
CA MET A 19 8.28 6.06 10.97
C MET A 19 9.75 5.78 11.32
N ALA A 20 10.66 6.66 10.90
CA ALA A 20 12.08 6.52 11.18
C ALA A 20 12.44 6.95 12.61
N ASN A 21 11.82 8.02 13.10
CA ASN A 21 12.09 8.59 14.43
C ASN A 21 10.74 8.92 15.09
N PRO A 22 10.07 7.91 15.68
CA PRO A 22 8.73 8.11 16.23
C PRO A 22 8.66 9.14 17.34
N THR A 23 7.65 10.00 17.26
CA THR A 23 7.27 10.93 18.33
C THR A 23 5.86 10.61 18.79
N ALA A 24 5.32 11.38 19.71
CA ALA A 24 3.92 11.24 20.12
C ALA A 24 2.93 11.40 18.95
N ALA A 25 3.34 12.09 17.89
CA ALA A 25 2.52 12.25 16.68
C ALA A 25 2.23 10.90 16.02
N LEU A 26 3.19 9.99 15.99
CA LEU A 26 2.97 8.67 15.41
C LEU A 26 1.89 7.89 16.15
N ASP A 27 1.86 7.93 17.48
CA ASP A 27 0.83 7.26 18.26
C ASP A 27 -0.57 7.73 17.87
N SER A 28 -0.73 9.05 17.72
CA SER A 28 -2.02 9.63 17.32
C SER A 28 -2.41 9.23 15.90
N ILE A 29 -1.47 9.31 14.97
CA ILE A 29 -1.69 8.95 13.57
C ILE A 29 -1.99 7.46 13.45
N TYR A 30 -1.27 6.63 14.18
CA TYR A 30 -1.49 5.18 14.19
C TYR A 30 -2.92 4.85 14.61
N ARG A 31 -3.36 5.39 15.75
CA ARG A 31 -4.70 5.11 16.28
C ARG A 31 -5.82 5.66 15.42
N ARG A 32 -5.60 6.82 14.80
CA ARG A 32 -6.65 7.52 14.05
C ARG A 32 -6.69 7.16 12.58
N VAL A 33 -5.56 6.80 12.00
CA VAL A 33 -5.45 6.60 10.56
C VAL A 33 -4.96 5.20 10.22
N PHE A 34 -3.76 4.83 10.68
CA PHE A 34 -3.14 3.59 10.21
C PHE A 34 -3.89 2.33 10.64
N ALA A 35 -4.20 2.21 11.93
CA ALA A 35 -4.87 1.01 12.43
C ALA A 35 -6.28 0.86 11.87
N PRO A 36 -7.14 1.89 11.88
CA PRO A 36 -8.48 1.76 11.31
C PRO A 36 -8.47 1.49 9.80
N THR A 37 -7.57 2.11 9.06
CA THR A 37 -7.46 1.91 7.61
C THR A 37 -7.01 0.49 7.29
N HIS A 38 -5.97 0.02 7.96
CA HIS A 38 -5.47 -1.33 7.77
C HIS A 38 -6.53 -2.37 8.12
N GLU A 39 -7.23 -2.18 9.24
CA GLU A 39 -8.31 -3.06 9.66
C GLU A 39 -9.44 -3.13 8.62
N ARG A 40 -9.81 -1.98 8.06
CA ARG A 40 -10.84 -1.92 7.01
C ARG A 40 -10.41 -2.73 5.79
N ILE A 41 -9.18 -2.59 5.36
CA ILE A 41 -8.66 -3.32 4.20
C ILE A 41 -8.64 -4.82 4.50
N CYS A 42 -8.25 -5.21 5.72
CA CYS A 42 -8.29 -6.62 6.12
C CYS A 42 -9.71 -7.20 6.07
N ARG A 43 -10.71 -6.44 6.46
CA ARG A 43 -12.11 -6.88 6.38
C ARG A 43 -12.58 -7.03 4.94
N ILE A 44 -12.18 -6.12 4.06
CA ILE A 44 -12.46 -6.25 2.63
C ILE A 44 -11.79 -7.51 2.09
N TRP A 45 -10.55 -7.76 2.48
CA TRP A 45 -9.81 -8.96 2.08
C TRP A 45 -10.55 -10.23 2.50
N GLU A 46 -11.09 -10.26 3.73
CA GLU A 46 -11.88 -11.38 4.20
C GLU A 46 -13.12 -11.61 3.34
N GLN A 47 -13.82 -10.54 2.98
CA GLN A 47 -15.00 -10.63 2.12
C GLN A 47 -14.66 -11.20 0.74
N VAL A 48 -13.50 -10.84 0.22
CA VAL A 48 -13.10 -11.23 -1.13
C VAL A 48 -12.48 -12.64 -1.17
N THR A 49 -11.71 -13.02 -0.16
CA THR A 49 -10.92 -14.26 -0.19
C THR A 49 -11.43 -15.34 0.77
N GLY A 50 -12.14 -14.95 1.81
CA GLY A 50 -12.54 -15.85 2.90
C GLY A 50 -11.46 -16.02 3.97
N GLU A 51 -10.26 -15.43 3.80
CA GLU A 51 -9.25 -15.47 4.85
C GLU A 51 -9.65 -14.51 5.99
N SER A 52 -9.46 -14.96 7.24
CA SER A 52 -9.89 -14.16 8.40
C SER A 52 -9.19 -12.81 8.46
N ALA A 53 -9.97 -11.74 8.66
CA ALA A 53 -9.45 -10.38 8.80
C ALA A 53 -8.49 -10.25 9.99
N ASP A 54 -8.66 -11.06 11.01
CA ASP A 54 -7.89 -10.96 12.25
C ASP A 54 -6.62 -11.82 12.24
N SER A 55 -6.41 -12.63 11.21
CA SER A 55 -5.23 -13.48 11.12
C SER A 55 -3.99 -12.64 10.85
N GLU A 56 -2.87 -13.08 11.40
CA GLU A 56 -1.57 -12.48 11.12
C GLU A 56 -1.26 -12.52 9.62
N ARG A 57 -1.61 -13.63 8.97
CA ARG A 57 -1.38 -13.80 7.54
C ARG A 57 -2.11 -12.74 6.72
N THR A 58 -3.37 -12.46 7.03
CA THR A 58 -4.13 -11.40 6.35
C THR A 58 -3.50 -10.04 6.58
N ARG A 59 -3.11 -9.75 7.83
CA ARG A 59 -2.46 -8.48 8.16
C ARG A 59 -1.16 -8.29 7.39
N LEU A 60 -0.34 -9.32 7.31
CA LEU A 60 0.90 -9.29 6.52
C LEU A 60 0.61 -9.09 5.04
N THR A 61 -0.36 -9.82 4.51
CA THR A 61 -0.74 -9.69 3.10
C THR A 61 -1.16 -8.25 2.76
N VAL A 62 -1.98 -7.65 3.61
CA VAL A 62 -2.43 -6.27 3.39
C VAL A 62 -1.25 -5.29 3.41
N PHE A 63 -0.31 -5.46 4.33
CA PHE A 63 0.91 -4.64 4.32
C PHE A 63 1.69 -4.78 3.03
N THR A 64 1.82 -5.98 2.48
CA THR A 64 2.53 -6.17 1.20
C THR A 64 1.83 -5.47 0.04
N LEU A 65 0.50 -5.48 0.04
CA LEU A 65 -0.28 -4.80 -0.99
C LEU A 65 -0.14 -3.28 -0.91
N ILE A 66 -0.17 -2.74 0.30
CA ILE A 66 0.06 -1.30 0.51
C ILE A 66 1.47 -0.92 0.09
N GLY A 67 2.47 -1.70 0.49
CA GLY A 67 3.87 -1.44 0.17
C GLY A 67 4.14 -1.46 -1.32
N GLN A 68 3.46 -2.31 -2.06
CA GLN A 68 3.58 -2.41 -3.50
C GLN A 68 3.30 -1.08 -4.20
N VAL A 69 2.31 -0.34 -3.74
CA VAL A 69 1.96 0.97 -4.30
C VAL A 69 2.83 2.08 -3.69
N LEU A 70 3.02 2.03 -2.39
CA LEU A 70 3.75 3.06 -1.65
C LEU A 70 5.21 3.16 -2.09
N TYR A 71 5.81 2.06 -2.55
CA TYR A 71 7.20 2.08 -3.03
C TYR A 71 7.41 3.10 -4.15
N PHE A 72 6.43 3.30 -5.02
CA PHE A 72 6.53 4.26 -6.12
C PHE A 72 6.54 5.71 -5.63
N ARG A 73 6.14 5.96 -4.40
CA ARG A 73 6.29 7.27 -3.77
C ARG A 73 7.63 7.37 -3.04
N ILE A 74 7.96 6.36 -2.23
CA ILE A 74 9.20 6.34 -1.44
C ILE A 74 10.42 6.22 -2.33
N GLY A 75 10.40 5.30 -3.28
CA GLY A 75 11.49 5.02 -4.21
C GLY A 75 11.36 5.76 -5.54
N ARG A 76 10.62 6.85 -5.56
CA ARG A 76 10.29 7.62 -6.77
C ARG A 76 11.50 7.88 -7.66
N GLU A 77 12.57 8.40 -7.09
CA GLU A 77 13.77 8.75 -7.85
C GLU A 77 14.44 7.53 -8.48
N VAL A 78 14.47 6.42 -7.77
CA VAL A 78 15.03 5.16 -8.29
C VAL A 78 14.18 4.65 -9.47
N VAL A 79 12.86 4.68 -9.32
CA VAL A 79 11.93 4.22 -10.36
C VAL A 79 12.09 5.07 -11.62
N ILE A 80 12.10 6.38 -11.48
CA ILE A 80 12.24 7.32 -12.58
C ILE A 80 13.54 7.05 -13.35
N ARG A 81 14.66 6.94 -12.63
CA ARG A 81 15.96 6.68 -13.25
C ARG A 81 16.01 5.35 -13.97
N ARG A 82 15.49 4.30 -13.33
CA ARG A 82 15.56 2.96 -13.90
C ARG A 82 14.70 2.82 -15.17
N LEU A 83 13.54 3.48 -15.19
CA LEU A 83 12.61 3.40 -16.31
C LEU A 83 12.83 4.47 -17.38
N GLY A 84 13.70 5.45 -17.11
CA GLY A 84 13.92 6.55 -18.03
C GLY A 84 12.76 7.52 -18.12
N TRP A 85 11.94 7.60 -17.09
CA TRP A 85 10.83 8.55 -17.03
C TRP A 85 11.33 9.93 -16.59
N GLU A 86 10.66 10.97 -17.04
CA GLU A 86 10.95 12.33 -16.57
C GLU A 86 10.27 12.60 -15.22
N THR A 87 9.09 12.03 -15.05
CA THR A 87 8.30 12.21 -13.84
C THR A 87 7.31 11.04 -13.68
N ILE A 88 6.65 10.98 -12.54
CA ILE A 88 5.50 10.09 -12.36
C ILE A 88 4.26 10.98 -12.31
N GLY A 89 3.71 11.26 -13.49
CA GLY A 89 2.44 11.96 -13.63
C GLY A 89 1.27 10.99 -13.73
N ASN A 90 0.14 11.47 -14.23
CA ASN A 90 -1.07 10.65 -14.32
C ASN A 90 -0.90 9.44 -15.25
N ASP A 91 -0.20 9.60 -16.36
CA ASP A 91 0.00 8.50 -17.32
C ASP A 91 0.87 7.39 -16.72
N GLU A 92 1.95 7.76 -16.05
CA GLU A 92 2.84 6.82 -15.39
C GLU A 92 2.15 6.15 -14.20
N ALA A 93 1.38 6.92 -13.42
CA ALA A 93 0.60 6.37 -12.31
C ALA A 93 -0.41 5.33 -12.80
N ALA A 94 -1.04 5.56 -13.95
CA ALA A 94 -1.97 4.59 -14.55
C ALA A 94 -1.26 3.28 -14.88
N LYS A 95 -0.04 3.34 -15.38
CA LYS A 95 0.77 2.15 -15.67
C LYS A 95 1.11 1.38 -14.39
N VAL A 96 1.49 2.09 -13.34
CA VAL A 96 1.77 1.49 -12.03
C VAL A 96 0.53 0.77 -11.50
N LEU A 97 -0.62 1.43 -11.52
CA LEU A 97 -1.86 0.89 -11.00
C LEU A 97 -2.35 -0.30 -11.85
N ASP A 98 -2.10 -0.29 -13.15
CA ASP A 98 -2.45 -1.40 -14.02
C ASP A 98 -1.71 -2.67 -13.60
N VAL A 99 -0.40 -2.58 -13.41
CA VAL A 99 0.42 -3.72 -12.96
C VAL A 99 0.02 -4.14 -11.55
N ALA A 100 -0.15 -3.18 -10.63
CA ALA A 100 -0.54 -3.48 -9.25
C ALA A 100 -1.91 -4.18 -9.19
N SER A 101 -2.86 -3.74 -10.01
CA SER A 101 -4.19 -4.37 -10.10
C SER A 101 -4.10 -5.79 -10.63
N GLU A 102 -3.28 -6.02 -11.61
CA GLU A 102 -3.04 -7.35 -12.18
C GLU A 102 -2.48 -8.30 -11.12
N ASN A 103 -1.49 -7.82 -10.37
CA ASN A 103 -0.90 -8.57 -9.26
C ASN A 103 -1.94 -8.88 -8.17
N LEU A 104 -2.77 -7.91 -7.83
CA LEU A 104 -3.82 -8.07 -6.84
C LEU A 104 -4.81 -9.15 -7.27
N LYS A 105 -5.26 -9.10 -8.53
CA LYS A 105 -6.19 -10.11 -9.05
C LYS A 105 -5.60 -11.51 -8.98
N ALA A 106 -4.34 -11.65 -9.34
CA ALA A 106 -3.65 -12.94 -9.28
C ALA A 106 -3.57 -13.48 -7.85
N ILE A 107 -3.25 -12.62 -6.88
CA ILE A 107 -3.18 -13.01 -5.48
C ILE A 107 -4.56 -13.41 -4.95
N VAL A 108 -5.59 -12.65 -5.27
CA VAL A 108 -6.96 -12.94 -4.85
C VAL A 108 -7.39 -14.33 -5.35
N VAL A 109 -7.15 -14.61 -6.64
CA VAL A 109 -7.48 -15.92 -7.21
C VAL A 109 -6.75 -17.04 -6.48
N ALA A 110 -5.46 -16.87 -6.22
CA ALA A 110 -4.65 -17.87 -5.51
C ALA A 110 -5.14 -18.13 -4.09
N ARG A 111 -5.55 -17.07 -3.38
CA ARG A 111 -6.01 -17.19 -1.99
C ARG A 111 -7.41 -17.77 -1.89
N ARG A 112 -8.28 -17.45 -2.83
CA ARG A 112 -9.64 -18.02 -2.89
C ARG A 112 -9.64 -19.50 -3.19
N GLY A 113 -8.68 -19.96 -4.01
CA GLY A 113 -8.54 -21.37 -4.33
C GLY A 113 -7.92 -22.19 -3.21
N ARG A 114 -7.46 -21.54 -2.14
CA ARG A 114 -6.77 -22.18 -1.04
C ARG A 114 -7.78 -22.70 -0.02
N LYS A 115 -7.74 -24.01 0.22
CA LYS A 115 -8.53 -24.59 1.32
C LYS A 115 -7.78 -24.37 2.61
N GLU A 116 -8.42 -23.76 3.58
CA GLU A 116 -7.85 -23.66 4.91
C GLU A 116 -7.86 -25.02 5.58
N PRO A 117 -6.77 -25.39 6.28
CA PRO A 117 -6.71 -26.62 7.03
C PRO A 117 -7.69 -26.64 8.20
#